data_e9b50ceb27421950ca9c0d1d436b9452
#
_entry.id   e9b50ceb27421950ca9c0d1d436b9452
#
_cell.length_a   1.000
_cell.length_b   1.000
_cell.length_c   1.000
_cell.angle_alpha   90.00
_cell.angle_beta   90.00
_cell.angle_gamma   90.00
#
_symmetry.space_group_name_H-M   'P 1'
#
loop_
_entity.id
_entity.type
_entity.pdbx_description
1 polymer ?
#
loop_
_entity_poly.entity_id
_entity_poly.type
_entity_poly.pdbx_seq_one_letter_code
_entity_poly.pdbx_strand_id
1 'polypeptide(L)'
;MGRRRMHAAFMLYKTLGYPELRYLLLIMKKIFFSAMLAAAFLASCSSESELKPAAGEVADGETGYVGFTIGLPTAKGTRANDEFDDGTPRPDEYKVNNATLFLFGGNSEADAKFIAAYPMNITNFETNASDQCTTEGIVTAELLKPSAGDNLFAYVVLNHNNMVQVIKSSESTTPASTTKINGVELAVGTSFADFSKLEMTALGTSDNLVMTNAPVCNETGGAAAPTVAAQITTLAKLDRSRIFATEAKAQAEPAGEAYVERAAAKITVTATMSDEDAIKADANVKYSKASIKWAVNNENKAYYNARQMKDEWLGYAADGAEGTVKPTTKFRFLSGSEIHQGVVRTYWAEDMNYANGETTGFKAIPAAADITTKAEDGKSVYVTENTFDVNNQKEKNTTGLSISATFNDGKDFYIASTYGDNKILQRVDEASTDKESVADYIKKYLRNNNSAFKAWLGSGTTDFAVTMNDNAVTGTATVATVTGTNLPAGITPDYINELITFKFYKGGVAYYNLLIKHFGDVETPWSREKHTENTIEGIYNAAAPATPESNFLGRYGIVRNNWYRIEISGISQIGDPIVVTPGETPDDKTRNYLSVKIHILPWAVRTQSEIL
;
A
#
# COMPACT_ATOMS: atom_id res chain seq x y z
N MET A 1 -7.17 -2.48 -65.91
CA MET A 1 -7.10 -3.45 -64.79
C MET A 1 -7.40 -2.85 -63.40
N GLY A 2 -7.43 -1.53 -63.23
CA GLY A 2 -7.65 -0.89 -61.93
C GLY A 2 -9.10 -0.81 -61.42
N ARG A 3 -10.11 -0.78 -62.27
CA ARG A 3 -11.52 -0.62 -61.85
C ARG A 3 -12.20 -1.87 -61.28
N ARG A 4 -11.70 -3.08 -61.58
CA ARG A 4 -12.27 -4.34 -61.04
C ARG A 4 -11.77 -4.65 -59.63
N ARG A 5 -10.61 -4.10 -59.22
CA ARG A 5 -10.09 -4.29 -57.84
C ARG A 5 -10.74 -3.39 -56.80
N MET A 6 -11.26 -2.21 -57.20
CA MET A 6 -11.99 -1.33 -56.28
C MET A 6 -13.40 -1.86 -55.97
N HIS A 7 -14.05 -2.59 -56.90
CA HIS A 7 -15.37 -3.16 -56.63
C HIS A 7 -15.34 -4.35 -55.68
N ALA A 8 -14.25 -5.13 -55.66
CA ALA A 8 -14.08 -6.22 -54.71
C ALA A 8 -13.87 -5.73 -53.27
N ALA A 9 -13.14 -4.62 -53.11
CA ALA A 9 -12.94 -3.99 -51.78
C ALA A 9 -14.23 -3.36 -51.22
N PHE A 10 -15.08 -2.85 -52.11
CA PHE A 10 -16.39 -2.23 -51.72
C PHE A 10 -17.47 -3.27 -51.38
N MET A 11 -17.36 -4.47 -51.96
CA MET A 11 -18.30 -5.58 -51.63
C MET A 11 -17.90 -6.26 -50.29
N LEU A 12 -16.60 -6.30 -49.92
CA LEU A 12 -16.18 -6.80 -48.59
C LEU A 12 -16.63 -5.87 -47.45
N TYR A 13 -16.79 -4.58 -47.73
CA TYR A 13 -17.21 -3.62 -46.69
C TYR A 13 -18.70 -3.81 -46.27
N LYS A 14 -19.50 -4.47 -47.07
CA LYS A 14 -20.93 -4.71 -46.77
C LYS A 14 -21.26 -6.04 -46.10
N THR A 15 -20.29 -6.95 -45.99
CA THR A 15 -20.54 -8.32 -45.48
C THR A 15 -19.87 -8.66 -44.16
N LEU A 16 -18.90 -7.85 -43.71
CA LEU A 16 -18.23 -8.09 -42.44
C LEU A 16 -18.67 -7.03 -41.41
N GLY A 17 -19.18 -7.47 -40.29
CA GLY A 17 -19.58 -6.59 -39.19
C GLY A 17 -18.36 -5.83 -38.59
N TYR A 18 -18.64 -4.67 -38.01
CA TYR A 18 -17.66 -3.73 -37.45
C TYR A 18 -16.54 -4.33 -36.57
N PRO A 19 -16.74 -5.41 -35.80
CA PRO A 19 -15.66 -6.01 -34.99
C PRO A 19 -14.63 -6.79 -35.81
N GLU A 20 -15.06 -7.46 -36.88
CA GLU A 20 -14.15 -8.33 -37.66
C GLU A 20 -13.20 -7.53 -38.56
N LEU A 21 -13.61 -6.35 -38.98
CA LEU A 21 -12.76 -5.46 -39.78
C LEU A 21 -11.60 -4.89 -38.93
N ARG A 22 -11.83 -4.63 -37.62
CA ARG A 22 -10.77 -4.23 -36.68
C ARG A 22 -9.76 -5.33 -36.45
N TYR A 23 -10.22 -6.58 -36.38
CA TYR A 23 -9.34 -7.73 -36.19
C TYR A 23 -8.44 -7.98 -37.42
N LEU A 24 -9.04 -7.86 -38.62
CA LEU A 24 -8.28 -8.00 -39.86
C LEU A 24 -7.27 -6.88 -40.08
N LEU A 25 -7.62 -5.64 -39.71
CA LEU A 25 -6.69 -4.50 -39.75
C LEU A 25 -5.52 -4.63 -38.74
N LEU A 26 -5.78 -5.22 -37.60
CA LEU A 26 -4.75 -5.49 -36.59
C LEU A 26 -3.78 -6.60 -37.06
N ILE A 27 -4.32 -7.65 -37.67
CA ILE A 27 -3.51 -8.74 -38.25
C ILE A 27 -2.70 -8.21 -39.43
N MET A 28 -3.28 -7.39 -40.29
CA MET A 28 -2.58 -6.78 -41.41
C MET A 28 -1.50 -5.79 -40.94
N LYS A 29 -1.71 -5.01 -39.88
CA LYS A 29 -0.66 -4.17 -39.29
C LYS A 29 0.49 -4.99 -38.72
N LYS A 30 0.21 -6.10 -38.03
CA LYS A 30 1.26 -7.01 -37.54
C LYS A 30 2.05 -7.66 -38.66
N ILE A 31 1.38 -8.08 -39.73
CA ILE A 31 2.03 -8.68 -40.92
C ILE A 31 2.83 -7.61 -41.70
N PHE A 32 2.34 -6.38 -41.80
CA PHE A 32 3.07 -5.29 -42.48
C PHE A 32 4.29 -4.83 -41.69
N PHE A 33 4.22 -4.81 -40.34
CA PHE A 33 5.36 -4.48 -39.48
C PHE A 33 6.46 -5.55 -39.58
N SER A 34 6.07 -6.83 -39.58
CA SER A 34 7.02 -7.95 -39.77
C SER A 34 7.61 -7.97 -41.16
N ALA A 35 6.87 -7.57 -42.19
CA ALA A 35 7.36 -7.54 -43.56
C ALA A 35 8.25 -6.30 -43.85
N MET A 36 8.03 -5.15 -43.19
CA MET A 36 8.93 -3.99 -43.31
C MET A 36 10.25 -4.22 -42.58
N LEU A 37 10.25 -4.94 -41.46
CA LEU A 37 11.48 -5.31 -40.77
C LEU A 37 12.32 -6.29 -41.60
N ALA A 38 11.68 -7.26 -42.28
CA ALA A 38 12.35 -8.20 -43.19
C ALA A 38 12.91 -7.54 -44.48
N ALA A 39 12.28 -6.46 -44.97
CA ALA A 39 12.72 -5.79 -46.19
C ALA A 39 13.94 -4.87 -45.98
N ALA A 40 14.17 -4.39 -44.74
CA ALA A 40 15.33 -3.58 -44.42
C ALA A 40 16.66 -4.39 -44.37
N PHE A 41 16.56 -5.71 -44.24
CA PHE A 41 17.74 -6.60 -44.18
C PHE A 41 18.25 -7.12 -45.52
N LEU A 42 17.60 -6.81 -46.64
CA LEU A 42 18.00 -7.34 -47.96
C LEU A 42 18.80 -6.34 -48.82
N ALA A 43 19.17 -5.18 -48.33
CA ALA A 43 19.83 -4.13 -49.10
C ALA A 43 21.32 -3.90 -48.76
N SER A 44 22.01 -4.87 -48.16
CA SER A 44 23.44 -4.78 -47.89
C SER A 44 24.15 -6.09 -48.14
N CYS A 45 24.32 -6.45 -49.40
CA CYS A 45 25.30 -7.47 -49.82
C CYS A 45 26.11 -6.97 -51.00
N SER A 46 27.33 -6.49 -50.74
CA SER A 46 28.47 -6.68 -51.63
C SER A 46 29.78 -6.31 -50.94
N SER A 47 30.49 -7.29 -50.44
CA SER A 47 31.93 -7.50 -50.71
C SER A 47 32.43 -8.67 -49.84
N GLU A 48 33.04 -9.62 -50.54
CA GLU A 48 33.70 -10.79 -49.97
C GLU A 48 34.87 -10.38 -49.07
N SER A 49 34.91 -10.92 -47.86
CA SER A 49 36.10 -11.49 -47.23
C SER A 49 35.81 -12.05 -45.84
N GLU A 50 36.25 -13.29 -45.64
CA GLU A 50 36.38 -14.04 -44.40
C GLU A 50 35.08 -14.45 -43.67
N LEU A 51 34.87 -15.76 -43.58
CA LEU A 51 33.93 -16.48 -42.73
C LEU A 51 34.12 -16.02 -41.27
N LYS A 52 33.43 -14.95 -40.88
CA LYS A 52 33.13 -14.68 -39.46
C LYS A 52 31.93 -15.51 -39.03
N PRO A 53 31.93 -16.03 -37.79
CA PRO A 53 30.77 -16.72 -37.26
C PRO A 53 29.51 -15.89 -37.41
N ALA A 54 28.36 -16.55 -37.52
CA ALA A 54 27.06 -15.94 -37.82
C ALA A 54 26.89 -14.56 -37.15
N ALA A 55 26.62 -13.55 -37.93
CA ALA A 55 26.60 -12.14 -37.54
C ALA A 55 25.73 -11.91 -36.31
N GLY A 56 26.34 -11.75 -35.15
CA GLY A 56 25.64 -11.24 -34.00
C GLY A 56 26.05 -11.75 -32.63
N GLU A 57 26.75 -12.87 -32.49
CA GLU A 57 27.17 -13.32 -31.15
C GLU A 57 28.49 -12.62 -30.75
N VAL A 58 28.51 -12.16 -29.48
CA VAL A 58 29.69 -11.62 -28.82
C VAL A 58 30.43 -12.74 -28.11
N ALA A 59 31.76 -12.79 -28.22
CA ALA A 59 32.56 -13.77 -27.47
C ALA A 59 32.56 -13.44 -25.97
N ASP A 60 32.83 -14.46 -25.14
CA ASP A 60 32.99 -14.27 -23.71
C ASP A 60 34.14 -13.31 -23.41
N GLY A 61 33.95 -12.36 -22.51
CA GLY A 61 34.92 -11.32 -22.21
C GLY A 61 34.88 -10.12 -23.15
N GLU A 62 34.01 -10.12 -24.15
CA GLU A 62 33.81 -8.96 -25.04
C GLU A 62 32.56 -8.16 -24.63
N THR A 63 32.56 -6.89 -24.99
CA THR A 63 31.43 -6.00 -24.79
C THR A 63 30.33 -6.29 -25.80
N GLY A 64 29.10 -6.44 -25.28
CA GLY A 64 27.89 -6.66 -26.08
C GLY A 64 26.70 -5.97 -25.49
N TYR A 65 25.58 -6.08 -26.19
CA TYR A 65 24.28 -5.49 -25.78
C TYR A 65 23.30 -6.59 -25.46
N VAL A 66 22.55 -6.41 -24.37
CA VAL A 66 21.44 -7.27 -23.95
C VAL A 66 20.17 -6.43 -23.86
N GLY A 67 19.06 -6.99 -24.30
CA GLY A 67 17.73 -6.40 -24.18
C GLY A 67 16.84 -7.18 -23.23
N PHE A 68 15.98 -6.47 -22.50
CA PHE A 68 14.92 -7.06 -21.67
C PHE A 68 13.59 -6.44 -22.03
N THR A 69 12.57 -7.28 -22.09
CA THR A 69 11.19 -6.82 -22.00
C THR A 69 10.86 -6.59 -20.53
N ILE A 70 10.42 -5.39 -20.20
CA ILE A 70 9.95 -5.05 -18.86
C ILE A 70 8.44 -5.01 -18.89
N GLY A 71 7.79 -5.87 -18.11
CA GLY A 71 6.36 -5.90 -17.91
C GLY A 71 6.01 -5.36 -16.51
N LEU A 72 5.09 -4.40 -16.44
CA LEU A 72 4.36 -4.06 -15.22
C LEU A 72 3.13 -4.94 -15.19
N PRO A 73 3.16 -6.05 -14.42
CA PRO A 73 2.04 -6.98 -14.43
C PRO A 73 0.84 -6.33 -13.78
N THR A 74 -0.21 -6.25 -14.55
CA THR A 74 -1.54 -5.93 -14.07
C THR A 74 -2.38 -7.19 -14.17
N ALA A 75 -3.06 -7.51 -13.11
CA ALA A 75 -3.91 -8.68 -13.11
C ALA A 75 -5.03 -8.49 -14.13
N LYS A 76 -5.03 -9.26 -15.21
CA LYS A 76 -6.25 -9.51 -15.98
C LYS A 76 -7.19 -10.33 -15.12
N GLY A 77 -8.03 -9.66 -14.33
CA GLY A 77 -9.03 -10.34 -13.53
C GLY A 77 -10.12 -10.91 -14.40
N THR A 78 -10.26 -12.23 -14.45
CA THR A 78 -11.43 -12.92 -14.95
C THR A 78 -12.60 -12.91 -13.98
N ARG A 79 -12.58 -12.05 -12.95
CA ARG A 79 -13.75 -11.83 -12.10
C ARG A 79 -14.48 -10.60 -12.56
N ALA A 80 -15.66 -10.86 -13.15
CA ALA A 80 -16.65 -9.87 -13.52
C ALA A 80 -17.19 -9.16 -12.28
N ASN A 81 -16.43 -8.18 -11.77
CA ASN A 81 -16.93 -7.13 -10.91
C ASN A 81 -16.14 -5.87 -11.23
N ASP A 82 -16.84 -4.85 -11.64
CA ASP A 82 -16.48 -3.62 -12.32
C ASP A 82 -15.68 -2.59 -11.50
N GLU A 83 -14.74 -3.02 -10.63
CA GLU A 83 -13.96 -2.10 -9.80
C GLU A 83 -12.47 -2.09 -10.14
N PHE A 84 -12.17 -2.26 -11.41
CA PHE A 84 -10.85 -2.00 -11.95
C PHE A 84 -10.70 -0.51 -12.21
N ASP A 85 -9.52 0.03 -11.96
CA ASP A 85 -9.11 1.41 -12.18
C ASP A 85 -10.29 2.32 -12.58
N ASP A 86 -10.51 3.42 -11.91
CA ASP A 86 -11.64 4.32 -12.17
C ASP A 86 -11.63 4.91 -13.60
N GLY A 87 -10.91 4.27 -14.51
CA GLY A 87 -10.77 4.64 -15.92
C GLY A 87 -9.99 5.93 -16.14
N THR A 88 -9.41 6.50 -15.07
CA THR A 88 -8.61 7.72 -15.18
C THR A 88 -7.18 7.35 -15.56
N PRO A 89 -6.69 7.71 -16.77
CA PRO A 89 -5.31 7.48 -17.16
C PRO A 89 -4.36 8.19 -16.19
N ARG A 90 -3.38 7.45 -15.64
CA ARG A 90 -2.31 7.99 -14.80
C ARG A 90 -0.96 7.67 -15.40
N PRO A 91 -0.66 8.24 -16.58
CA PRO A 91 0.57 7.92 -17.31
C PRO A 91 1.83 8.19 -16.49
N ASP A 92 1.78 9.16 -15.59
CA ASP A 92 2.93 9.50 -14.75
C ASP A 92 3.33 8.34 -13.82
N GLU A 93 2.38 7.58 -13.30
CA GLU A 93 2.65 6.45 -12.39
C GLU A 93 3.31 5.24 -13.09
N TYR A 94 3.42 5.26 -14.41
CA TYR A 94 4.07 4.23 -15.23
C TYR A 94 5.36 4.71 -15.86
N LYS A 95 5.71 5.97 -15.63
CA LYS A 95 6.88 6.57 -16.26
C LYS A 95 8.17 5.95 -15.75
N VAL A 96 9.06 5.64 -16.68
CA VAL A 96 10.41 5.16 -16.41
C VAL A 96 11.42 6.20 -16.89
N ASN A 97 12.17 6.78 -15.95
CA ASN A 97 13.14 7.83 -16.22
C ASN A 97 14.58 7.30 -16.26
N ASN A 98 14.88 6.25 -15.52
CA ASN A 98 16.15 5.56 -15.51
C ASN A 98 15.98 4.09 -15.13
N ALA A 99 16.93 3.27 -15.54
CA ALA A 99 16.97 1.85 -15.25
C ALA A 99 18.41 1.39 -15.02
N THR A 100 18.57 0.43 -14.10
CA THR A 100 19.86 -0.24 -13.84
C THR A 100 19.64 -1.74 -13.81
N LEU A 101 20.45 -2.45 -14.59
CA LEU A 101 20.55 -3.91 -14.57
C LEU A 101 21.58 -4.32 -13.53
N PHE A 102 21.22 -5.24 -12.65
CA PHE A 102 22.13 -6.00 -11.80
C PHE A 102 22.22 -7.41 -12.37
N LEU A 103 23.40 -7.80 -12.80
CA LEU A 103 23.67 -9.12 -13.39
C LEU A 103 24.15 -10.07 -12.31
N PHE A 104 23.55 -11.25 -12.30
CA PHE A 104 23.91 -12.34 -11.40
C PHE A 104 24.26 -13.59 -12.20
N GLY A 105 25.12 -14.44 -11.64
CA GLY A 105 25.47 -15.76 -12.19
C GLY A 105 25.34 -16.84 -11.15
N GLY A 106 24.85 -18.02 -11.56
CA GLY A 106 24.65 -19.17 -10.70
C GLY A 106 23.86 -20.27 -11.41
N ASN A 107 23.66 -21.40 -10.74
CA ASN A 107 22.83 -22.48 -11.30
C ASN A 107 21.33 -22.20 -11.10
N SER A 108 21.01 -21.51 -10.03
CA SER A 108 19.66 -21.11 -9.63
C SER A 108 19.68 -19.74 -8.96
N GLU A 109 18.51 -19.15 -8.67
CA GLU A 109 18.40 -17.92 -7.89
C GLU A 109 19.02 -18.06 -6.50
N ALA A 110 18.90 -19.23 -5.87
CA ALA A 110 19.38 -19.45 -4.50
C ALA A 110 20.91 -19.39 -4.37
N ASP A 111 21.65 -19.77 -5.42
CA ASP A 111 23.10 -19.72 -5.47
C ASP A 111 23.66 -18.57 -6.33
N ALA A 112 22.78 -17.73 -6.87
CA ALA A 112 23.14 -16.61 -7.72
C ALA A 112 23.98 -15.57 -6.98
N LYS A 113 25.07 -15.14 -7.61
CA LYS A 113 26.00 -14.14 -7.08
C LYS A 113 26.09 -12.93 -8.01
N PHE A 114 26.17 -11.77 -7.41
CA PHE A 114 26.32 -10.52 -8.13
C PHE A 114 27.62 -10.49 -8.95
N ILE A 115 27.51 -10.15 -10.22
CA ILE A 115 28.63 -10.00 -11.15
C ILE A 115 28.95 -8.51 -11.35
N ALA A 116 27.97 -7.73 -11.82
CA ALA A 116 28.14 -6.32 -12.11
C ALA A 116 26.80 -5.62 -12.27
N ALA A 117 26.80 -4.29 -12.23
CA ALA A 117 25.62 -3.49 -12.56
C ALA A 117 25.90 -2.59 -13.78
N TYR A 118 24.87 -2.38 -14.57
CA TYR A 118 24.94 -1.62 -15.82
C TYR A 118 23.78 -0.65 -15.92
N PRO A 119 24.03 0.66 -16.20
CA PRO A 119 22.96 1.56 -16.60
C PRO A 119 22.30 1.04 -17.88
N MET A 120 20.99 1.19 -17.97
CA MET A 120 20.22 0.73 -19.13
C MET A 120 19.69 1.92 -19.92
N ASN A 121 19.64 1.76 -21.23
CA ASN A 121 18.95 2.65 -22.14
C ASN A 121 17.47 2.26 -22.20
N ILE A 122 16.59 3.25 -22.13
CA ILE A 122 15.15 3.07 -22.15
C ILE A 122 14.65 3.39 -23.54
N THR A 123 14.08 2.41 -24.21
CA THR A 123 13.46 2.58 -25.52
C THR A 123 12.04 2.05 -25.50
N ASN A 124 11.10 2.86 -26.02
CA ASN A 124 9.71 2.45 -26.27
C ASN A 124 8.96 1.89 -25.06
N PHE A 125 8.90 2.63 -23.94
CA PHE A 125 7.87 2.39 -22.96
C PHE A 125 6.55 2.95 -23.49
N GLU A 126 5.70 2.07 -24.00
CA GLU A 126 4.35 2.44 -24.44
C GLU A 126 3.35 1.96 -23.39
N THR A 127 2.56 2.91 -22.87
CA THR A 127 1.31 2.58 -22.20
C THR A 127 0.35 2.03 -23.25
N ASN A 128 -0.09 0.80 -23.10
CA ASN A 128 -1.11 0.25 -23.97
C ASN A 128 -2.44 0.98 -23.70
N ALA A 129 -2.77 1.90 -24.60
CA ALA A 129 -3.96 2.76 -24.48
C ALA A 129 -5.30 2.01 -24.52
N SER A 130 -5.30 0.73 -24.89
CA SER A 130 -6.50 -0.11 -24.91
C SER A 130 -6.63 -1.01 -23.67
N ASP A 131 -5.55 -1.16 -22.93
CA ASP A 131 -5.51 -1.90 -21.67
C ASP A 131 -4.69 -1.02 -20.72
N GLN A 132 -5.35 -0.07 -20.06
CA GLN A 132 -4.73 1.03 -19.29
C GLN A 132 -3.81 0.55 -18.16
N CYS A 133 -3.66 -0.72 -18.04
CA CYS A 133 -3.02 -1.37 -16.93
C CYS A 133 -1.70 -2.08 -17.25
N THR A 134 -1.33 -2.32 -18.50
CA THR A 134 -0.07 -2.98 -18.88
C THR A 134 0.85 -2.01 -19.58
N THR A 135 1.98 -1.73 -18.94
CA THR A 135 3.08 -1.02 -19.61
C THR A 135 4.14 -2.04 -19.93
N GLU A 136 4.42 -2.19 -21.20
CA GLU A 136 5.54 -2.99 -21.67
C GLU A 136 6.56 -2.07 -22.31
N GLY A 137 7.83 -2.31 -22.05
CA GLY A 137 8.92 -1.56 -22.65
C GLY A 137 10.15 -2.40 -22.85
N ILE A 138 11.02 -1.97 -23.74
CA ILE A 138 12.30 -2.63 -23.96
C ILE A 138 13.39 -1.73 -23.38
N VAL A 139 14.22 -2.32 -22.52
CA VAL A 139 15.43 -1.70 -22.00
C VAL A 139 16.63 -2.48 -22.49
N THR A 140 17.73 -1.78 -22.78
CA THR A 140 18.96 -2.39 -23.23
C THR A 140 20.12 -1.97 -22.33
N ALA A 141 21.08 -2.87 -22.14
CA ALA A 141 22.33 -2.56 -21.45
C ALA A 141 23.52 -2.99 -22.29
N GLU A 142 24.56 -2.15 -22.29
CA GLU A 142 25.89 -2.53 -22.75
C GLU A 142 26.63 -3.20 -21.59
N LEU A 143 27.04 -4.43 -21.77
CA LEU A 143 27.67 -5.24 -20.73
C LEU A 143 28.88 -6.01 -21.25
N LEU A 144 29.79 -6.39 -20.34
CA LEU A 144 30.81 -7.37 -20.60
C LEU A 144 30.20 -8.76 -20.47
N LYS A 145 30.23 -9.55 -21.57
CA LYS A 145 29.69 -10.91 -21.56
C LYS A 145 30.50 -11.78 -20.61
N PRO A 146 29.90 -12.30 -19.53
CA PRO A 146 30.64 -13.13 -18.57
C PRO A 146 31.17 -14.40 -19.21
N SER A 147 32.22 -15.01 -18.64
CA SER A 147 32.77 -16.29 -19.10
C SER A 147 31.75 -17.42 -18.98
N ALA A 148 31.84 -18.42 -19.86
CA ALA A 148 30.92 -19.57 -19.85
C ALA A 148 30.96 -20.32 -18.52
N GLY A 149 29.83 -20.88 -18.12
CA GLY A 149 29.73 -21.75 -16.95
C GLY A 149 28.38 -21.64 -16.24
N ASP A 150 27.98 -20.43 -15.80
CA ASP A 150 26.76 -20.25 -15.00
C ASP A 150 25.58 -19.75 -15.85
N ASN A 151 24.36 -20.06 -15.41
CA ASN A 151 23.19 -19.34 -15.90
C ASN A 151 23.30 -17.87 -15.51
N LEU A 152 22.81 -17.01 -16.34
CA LEU A 152 22.73 -15.57 -16.06
C LEU A 152 21.32 -15.18 -15.66
N PHE A 153 21.25 -14.27 -14.70
CA PHE A 153 20.01 -13.71 -14.20
C PHE A 153 20.09 -12.19 -14.11
N ALA A 154 18.94 -11.56 -14.27
CA ALA A 154 18.79 -10.11 -14.23
C ALA A 154 17.90 -9.68 -13.07
N TYR A 155 18.34 -8.68 -12.33
CA TYR A 155 17.50 -7.88 -11.45
C TYR A 155 17.51 -6.45 -11.94
N VAL A 156 16.35 -5.85 -12.13
CA VAL A 156 16.23 -4.49 -12.67
C VAL A 156 15.67 -3.56 -11.61
N VAL A 157 16.30 -2.41 -11.45
CA VAL A 157 15.77 -1.30 -10.65
C VAL A 157 15.47 -0.14 -11.57
N LEU A 158 14.21 0.25 -11.63
CA LEU A 158 13.74 1.40 -12.38
C LEU A 158 13.51 2.58 -11.44
N ASN A 159 13.78 3.78 -11.93
CA ASN A 159 13.55 5.01 -11.16
C ASN A 159 14.22 4.99 -9.77
N HIS A 160 15.47 4.61 -9.70
CA HIS A 160 16.19 4.36 -8.44
C HIS A 160 16.40 5.60 -7.55
N ASN A 161 15.97 6.79 -7.94
CA ASN A 161 15.99 8.02 -7.14
C ASN A 161 17.35 8.28 -6.44
N ASN A 162 18.45 8.10 -7.17
CA ASN A 162 19.84 8.21 -6.69
C ASN A 162 20.28 7.17 -5.63
N MET A 163 19.42 6.21 -5.29
CA MET A 163 19.82 5.12 -4.39
C MET A 163 20.85 4.19 -5.02
N VAL A 164 20.83 4.05 -6.34
CA VAL A 164 21.80 3.23 -7.08
C VAL A 164 22.81 4.11 -7.77
N GLN A 165 24.08 3.80 -7.60
CA GLN A 165 25.21 4.46 -8.26
C GLN A 165 26.10 3.42 -8.91
N VAL A 166 26.31 3.53 -10.22
CA VAL A 166 27.25 2.72 -10.98
C VAL A 166 28.40 3.64 -11.41
N ILE A 167 29.55 3.49 -10.77
CA ILE A 167 30.73 4.34 -10.97
C ILE A 167 31.71 3.58 -11.87
N LYS A 168 31.86 4.02 -13.10
CA LYS A 168 32.85 3.46 -14.03
C LYS A 168 34.25 3.89 -13.59
N SER A 169 35.21 2.97 -13.52
CA SER A 169 36.61 3.30 -13.30
C SER A 169 37.16 3.99 -14.53
N SER A 170 37.80 5.15 -14.34
CA SER A 170 38.39 5.95 -15.43
C SER A 170 39.72 5.40 -15.97
N GLU A 171 40.31 4.40 -15.33
CA GLU A 171 41.70 3.97 -15.58
C GLU A 171 41.86 2.53 -16.06
N SER A 172 40.79 1.77 -16.24
CA SER A 172 40.89 0.35 -16.61
C SER A 172 40.25 0.05 -17.95
N THR A 173 40.98 -0.67 -18.80
CA THR A 173 40.47 -1.31 -20.01
C THR A 173 39.49 -2.46 -19.70
N THR A 174 39.39 -2.87 -18.47
CA THR A 174 38.31 -3.72 -17.92
C THR A 174 37.32 -2.82 -17.19
N PRO A 175 36.03 -2.88 -17.48
CA PRO A 175 35.02 -2.06 -16.85
C PRO A 175 34.73 -2.56 -15.43
N ALA A 176 35.68 -2.42 -14.51
CA ALA A 176 35.40 -2.57 -13.08
C ALA A 176 34.58 -1.36 -12.66
N SER A 177 33.29 -1.52 -12.54
CA SER A 177 32.40 -0.51 -11.98
C SER A 177 32.18 -0.77 -10.49
N THR A 178 32.37 0.25 -9.67
CA THR A 178 31.91 0.20 -8.29
C THR A 178 30.40 0.48 -8.26
N THR A 179 29.65 -0.46 -7.74
CA THR A 179 28.20 -0.30 -7.56
C THR A 179 27.89 0.01 -6.10
N LYS A 180 27.07 1.01 -5.84
CA LYS A 180 26.60 1.34 -4.49
C LYS A 180 25.08 1.39 -4.47
N ILE A 181 24.51 0.91 -3.37
CA ILE A 181 23.09 1.05 -3.05
C ILE A 181 22.98 1.78 -1.71
N ASN A 182 22.28 2.91 -1.68
CA ASN A 182 22.20 3.80 -0.50
C ASN A 182 23.60 4.16 0.06
N GLY A 183 24.58 4.33 -0.83
CA GLY A 183 25.95 4.64 -0.43
C GLY A 183 26.79 3.45 0.03
N VAL A 184 26.19 2.26 0.22
CA VAL A 184 26.89 1.03 0.57
C VAL A 184 27.39 0.33 -0.68
N GLU A 185 28.68 -0.02 -0.70
CA GLU A 185 29.30 -0.71 -1.82
C GLU A 185 28.81 -2.15 -1.93
N LEU A 186 28.38 -2.54 -3.13
CA LEU A 186 27.97 -3.89 -3.47
C LEU A 186 29.19 -4.65 -4.04
N ALA A 187 29.74 -5.57 -3.26
CA ALA A 187 30.88 -6.37 -3.65
C ALA A 187 30.50 -7.42 -4.70
N VAL A 188 31.36 -7.63 -5.69
CA VAL A 188 31.23 -8.76 -6.62
C VAL A 188 31.25 -10.07 -5.83
N GLY A 189 30.36 -11.00 -6.17
CA GLY A 189 30.18 -12.25 -5.44
C GLY A 189 29.18 -12.19 -4.27
N THR A 190 28.59 -11.01 -3.99
CA THR A 190 27.48 -10.89 -3.03
C THR A 190 26.34 -11.81 -3.47
N SER A 191 25.81 -12.62 -2.57
CA SER A 191 24.68 -13.51 -2.85
C SER A 191 23.41 -12.72 -3.18
N PHE A 192 22.53 -13.28 -4.00
CA PHE A 192 21.22 -12.65 -4.23
C PHE A 192 20.42 -12.53 -2.94
N ALA A 193 20.55 -13.48 -2.03
CA ALA A 193 19.90 -13.44 -0.72
C ALA A 193 20.33 -12.22 0.12
N ASP A 194 21.62 -11.86 0.09
CA ASP A 194 22.11 -10.66 0.78
C ASP A 194 21.72 -9.38 0.03
N PHE A 195 21.86 -9.39 -1.30
CA PHE A 195 21.45 -8.26 -2.15
C PHE A 195 19.95 -7.94 -1.99
N SER A 196 19.10 -8.94 -1.93
CA SER A 196 17.65 -8.77 -1.80
C SER A 196 17.24 -8.08 -0.50
N LYS A 197 18.06 -8.22 0.54
CA LYS A 197 17.87 -7.62 1.87
C LYS A 197 18.49 -6.22 2.02
N LEU A 198 19.10 -5.67 0.98
CA LEU A 198 19.63 -4.31 1.05
C LEU A 198 18.49 -3.33 1.31
N GLU A 199 18.80 -2.36 2.16
CA GLU A 199 17.84 -1.32 2.56
C GLU A 199 17.62 -0.33 1.43
N MET A 200 16.34 -0.05 1.14
CA MET A 200 15.88 0.99 0.24
C MET A 200 15.02 1.98 1.03
N THR A 201 15.21 3.29 0.80
CA THR A 201 14.54 4.33 1.60
C THR A 201 13.67 5.27 0.77
N ALA A 202 13.93 5.43 -0.52
CA ALA A 202 13.16 6.30 -1.39
C ALA A 202 12.11 5.51 -2.18
N LEU A 203 10.88 6.00 -2.21
CA LEU A 203 9.79 5.45 -3.02
C LEU A 203 9.64 6.17 -4.36
N GLY A 204 10.14 7.41 -4.44
CA GLY A 204 9.91 8.31 -5.56
C GLY A 204 8.62 9.12 -5.45
N THR A 205 8.29 9.80 -6.54
CA THR A 205 7.07 10.60 -6.72
C THR A 205 6.20 9.96 -7.81
N SER A 206 5.01 10.48 -8.07
CA SER A 206 4.08 9.92 -9.07
C SER A 206 4.70 9.70 -10.45
N ASP A 207 5.63 10.55 -10.85
CA ASP A 207 6.31 10.50 -12.15
C ASP A 207 7.69 9.81 -12.11
N ASN A 208 8.07 9.25 -10.96
CA ASN A 208 9.38 8.64 -10.73
C ASN A 208 9.33 7.56 -9.63
N LEU A 209 8.28 6.73 -9.62
CA LEU A 209 8.13 5.65 -8.64
C LEU A 209 9.20 4.58 -8.84
N VAL A 210 9.85 4.18 -7.75
CA VAL A 210 10.81 3.08 -7.77
C VAL A 210 10.08 1.78 -8.10
N MET A 211 10.63 1.01 -9.05
CA MET A 211 10.13 -0.30 -9.41
C MET A 211 11.27 -1.30 -9.42
N THR A 212 11.00 -2.51 -8.96
CA THR A 212 11.97 -3.60 -8.87
C THR A 212 11.35 -4.89 -9.36
N ASN A 213 12.17 -5.91 -9.62
CA ASN A 213 11.63 -7.22 -9.98
C ASN A 213 10.59 -7.68 -8.97
N ALA A 214 9.45 -8.11 -9.47
CA ALA A 214 8.39 -8.73 -8.68
C ALA A 214 8.72 -10.21 -8.46
N PRO A 215 8.53 -10.74 -7.25
CA PRO A 215 8.56 -12.19 -7.04
C PRO A 215 7.35 -12.82 -7.72
N VAL A 216 7.63 -13.78 -8.59
CA VAL A 216 6.63 -14.49 -9.39
C VAL A 216 6.76 -16.00 -9.23
N CYS A 217 5.66 -16.69 -9.44
CA CYS A 217 5.61 -18.14 -9.49
C CYS A 217 5.11 -18.58 -10.87
N ASN A 218 5.77 -19.54 -11.47
CA ASN A 218 5.29 -20.18 -12.69
C ASN A 218 4.32 -21.29 -12.33
N GLU A 219 3.02 -21.06 -12.52
CA GLU A 219 2.01 -22.10 -12.44
C GLU A 219 1.83 -22.75 -13.81
N THR A 220 2.19 -24.01 -13.92
CA THR A 220 1.85 -24.79 -15.09
C THR A 220 0.50 -25.47 -14.89
N GLY A 221 -0.54 -24.94 -15.56
CA GLY A 221 -1.77 -25.69 -15.76
C GLY A 221 -2.72 -25.80 -14.57
N GLY A 222 -2.97 -24.73 -13.82
CA GLY A 222 -3.97 -24.73 -12.71
C GLY A 222 -3.53 -25.51 -11.48
N ALA A 223 -2.25 -25.71 -11.34
CA ALA A 223 -1.64 -26.39 -10.20
C ALA A 223 -1.82 -25.57 -8.89
N ALA A 224 -1.67 -26.27 -7.80
CA ALA A 224 -1.67 -25.67 -6.48
C ALA A 224 -0.61 -24.57 -6.38
N ALA A 225 -0.95 -23.45 -5.71
CA ALA A 225 0.00 -22.41 -5.38
C ALA A 225 1.28 -22.97 -4.72
N PRO A 226 2.43 -22.29 -4.85
CA PRO A 226 3.67 -22.77 -4.27
C PRO A 226 3.52 -22.98 -2.76
N THR A 227 4.13 -24.04 -2.27
CA THR A 227 4.13 -24.38 -0.84
C THR A 227 5.43 -23.98 -0.15
N VAL A 228 6.44 -23.66 -0.94
CA VAL A 228 7.76 -23.22 -0.46
C VAL A 228 8.26 -22.02 -1.26
N ALA A 229 9.03 -21.16 -0.60
CA ALA A 229 9.57 -19.94 -1.21
C ALA A 229 10.48 -20.23 -2.43
N ALA A 230 11.16 -21.38 -2.45
CA ALA A 230 12.00 -21.79 -3.57
C ALA A 230 11.24 -22.00 -4.90
N GLN A 231 9.92 -22.08 -4.88
CA GLN A 231 9.08 -22.13 -6.09
C GLN A 231 8.79 -20.74 -6.65
N ILE A 232 9.17 -19.69 -5.93
CA ILE A 232 9.00 -18.31 -6.30
C ILE A 232 10.35 -17.78 -6.76
N THR A 233 10.38 -17.10 -7.89
CA THR A 233 11.58 -16.48 -8.44
C THR A 233 11.41 -14.98 -8.56
N THR A 234 12.44 -14.25 -8.20
CA THR A 234 12.53 -12.79 -8.31
C THR A 234 13.44 -12.37 -9.45
N LEU A 235 14.50 -13.15 -9.68
CA LEU A 235 15.43 -12.91 -10.77
C LEU A 235 14.84 -13.35 -12.11
N ALA A 236 14.95 -12.49 -13.12
CA ALA A 236 14.62 -12.86 -14.50
C ALA A 236 15.76 -13.65 -15.13
N LYS A 237 15.46 -14.81 -15.71
CA LYS A 237 16.45 -15.61 -16.42
C LYS A 237 16.87 -14.89 -17.72
N LEU A 238 18.18 -14.86 -17.99
CA LEU A 238 18.76 -14.24 -19.16
C LEU A 238 19.28 -15.33 -20.12
N ASP A 239 18.81 -15.29 -21.37
CA ASP A 239 19.38 -16.12 -22.44
C ASP A 239 20.72 -15.54 -22.90
N ARG A 240 21.80 -16.22 -22.49
CA ARG A 240 23.18 -15.84 -22.79
C ARG A 240 23.48 -15.76 -24.28
N SER A 241 22.80 -16.53 -25.13
CA SER A 241 22.97 -16.53 -26.58
C SER A 241 22.42 -15.25 -27.23
N ARG A 242 21.64 -14.45 -26.48
CA ARG A 242 21.06 -13.18 -26.91
C ARG A 242 21.81 -11.95 -26.39
N ILE A 243 23.12 -12.09 -26.19
CA ILE A 243 24.03 -10.96 -25.99
C ILE A 243 24.68 -10.67 -27.32
N PHE A 244 24.34 -9.52 -27.92
CA PHE A 244 24.63 -9.20 -29.30
C PHE A 244 25.66 -8.08 -29.44
N ALA A 245 26.34 -8.04 -30.60
CA ALA A 245 27.30 -6.98 -30.91
C ALA A 245 26.66 -5.61 -31.16
N THR A 246 25.34 -5.53 -31.34
CA THR A 246 24.61 -4.28 -31.57
C THR A 246 23.38 -4.14 -30.70
N GLU A 247 23.12 -2.94 -30.22
CA GLU A 247 21.95 -2.61 -29.44
C GLU A 247 20.64 -2.86 -30.20
N ALA A 248 20.59 -2.53 -31.47
CA ALA A 248 19.41 -2.74 -32.33
C ALA A 248 18.99 -4.22 -32.38
N LYS A 249 19.97 -5.16 -32.39
CA LYS A 249 19.67 -6.58 -32.37
C LYS A 249 19.20 -7.02 -30.98
N ALA A 250 19.77 -6.50 -29.91
CA ALA A 250 19.34 -6.76 -28.54
C ALA A 250 17.91 -6.26 -28.28
N GLN A 251 17.51 -5.14 -28.88
CA GLN A 251 16.14 -4.64 -28.87
C GLN A 251 15.16 -5.54 -29.62
N ALA A 252 15.58 -6.01 -30.79
CA ALA A 252 14.72 -6.86 -31.63
C ALA A 252 14.54 -8.28 -31.07
N GLU A 253 15.51 -8.77 -30.33
CA GLU A 253 15.55 -10.12 -29.77
C GLU A 253 15.92 -10.06 -28.27
N PRO A 254 15.02 -9.62 -27.38
CA PRO A 254 15.30 -9.55 -25.94
C PRO A 254 15.76 -10.88 -25.37
N ALA A 255 16.72 -10.83 -24.44
CA ALA A 255 17.31 -12.00 -23.81
C ALA A 255 16.48 -12.56 -22.65
N GLY A 256 15.50 -11.80 -22.19
CA GLY A 256 14.63 -12.22 -21.10
C GLY A 256 13.50 -11.22 -20.89
N GLU A 257 12.61 -11.58 -20.00
CA GLU A 257 11.48 -10.77 -19.56
C GLU A 257 11.55 -10.59 -18.04
N ALA A 258 11.50 -9.36 -17.59
CA ALA A 258 11.47 -9.01 -16.17
C ALA A 258 10.12 -8.39 -15.81
N TYR A 259 9.41 -9.06 -14.91
CA TYR A 259 8.22 -8.49 -14.30
C TYR A 259 8.63 -7.59 -13.16
N VAL A 260 8.17 -6.34 -13.17
CA VAL A 260 8.49 -5.38 -12.12
C VAL A 260 7.24 -4.94 -11.37
N GLU A 261 7.45 -4.46 -10.17
CA GLU A 261 6.40 -3.89 -9.33
C GLU A 261 6.88 -2.60 -8.69
N ARG A 262 5.95 -1.70 -8.39
CA ARG A 262 6.28 -0.50 -7.64
C ARG A 262 6.64 -0.86 -6.20
N ALA A 263 7.71 -0.28 -5.68
CA ALA A 263 8.09 -0.43 -4.29
C ALA A 263 7.12 0.26 -3.32
N ALA A 264 6.38 1.24 -3.83
CA ALA A 264 5.37 1.96 -3.07
C ALA A 264 4.01 1.25 -3.07
N ALA A 265 3.26 1.44 -1.99
CA ALA A 265 1.79 1.38 -1.99
C ALA A 265 1.22 2.80 -2.11
N LYS A 266 -0.01 2.93 -2.60
CA LYS A 266 -0.72 4.19 -2.75
C LYS A 266 -1.93 4.23 -1.83
N ILE A 267 -2.12 5.32 -1.11
CA ILE A 267 -3.28 5.54 -0.25
C ILE A 267 -4.00 6.79 -0.72
N THR A 268 -5.31 6.69 -0.90
CA THR A 268 -6.21 7.81 -1.16
C THR A 268 -7.35 7.76 -0.16
N VAL A 269 -7.63 8.87 0.50
CA VAL A 269 -8.78 8.97 1.40
C VAL A 269 -9.79 9.94 0.81
N THR A 270 -11.05 9.53 0.79
CA THR A 270 -12.17 10.36 0.36
C THR A 270 -13.26 10.37 1.42
N ALA A 271 -13.98 11.47 1.53
CA ALA A 271 -15.17 11.59 2.37
C ALA A 271 -16.41 11.59 1.48
N THR A 272 -17.33 10.66 1.70
CA THR A 272 -18.51 10.45 0.84
C THR A 272 -19.84 10.85 1.50
N MET A 273 -19.82 11.25 2.80
CA MET A 273 -20.99 11.76 3.50
C MET A 273 -21.46 13.12 2.95
N SER A 274 -22.60 13.59 3.41
CA SER A 274 -23.13 14.94 3.14
C SER A 274 -22.17 16.02 3.62
N ASP A 275 -22.28 17.25 3.08
CA ASP A 275 -21.40 18.36 3.45
C ASP A 275 -21.47 18.70 4.95
N GLU A 276 -22.66 18.57 5.54
CA GLU A 276 -22.86 18.55 6.99
C GLU A 276 -23.58 17.27 7.35
N ASP A 277 -23.05 16.53 8.33
CA ASP A 277 -23.61 15.26 8.79
C ASP A 277 -23.56 15.20 10.31
N ALA A 278 -24.23 14.20 10.89
CA ALA A 278 -24.29 13.97 12.34
C ALA A 278 -23.70 12.59 12.67
N ILE A 279 -23.16 12.45 13.87
CA ILE A 279 -22.70 11.13 14.33
C ILE A 279 -23.89 10.17 14.50
N LYS A 280 -23.66 8.88 14.25
CA LYS A 280 -24.74 7.87 14.38
C LYS A 280 -25.27 7.75 15.81
N ALA A 281 -24.41 7.98 16.80
CA ALA A 281 -24.80 7.89 18.22
C ALA A 281 -25.69 9.04 18.70
N ASP A 282 -25.61 10.23 18.10
CA ASP A 282 -26.42 11.39 18.45
C ASP A 282 -26.60 12.35 17.26
N ALA A 283 -27.81 12.44 16.73
CA ALA A 283 -28.14 13.29 15.58
C ALA A 283 -27.97 14.80 15.84
N ASN A 284 -27.81 15.22 17.10
CA ASN A 284 -27.56 16.62 17.43
C ASN A 284 -26.07 16.99 17.41
N VAL A 285 -25.18 15.98 17.35
CA VAL A 285 -23.73 16.18 17.28
C VAL A 285 -23.30 16.16 15.83
N LYS A 286 -23.14 17.36 15.27
CA LYS A 286 -22.84 17.57 13.86
C LYS A 286 -21.37 17.81 13.61
N TYR A 287 -20.93 17.49 12.41
CA TYR A 287 -19.59 17.77 11.86
C TYR A 287 -19.68 18.10 10.38
N SER A 288 -18.68 18.81 9.86
CA SER A 288 -18.58 19.11 8.42
C SER A 288 -17.63 18.15 7.73
N LYS A 289 -18.01 17.66 6.55
CA LYS A 289 -17.14 16.86 5.67
C LYS A 289 -15.81 17.56 5.40
N ALA A 290 -15.84 18.86 5.15
CA ALA A 290 -14.64 19.68 4.89
C ALA A 290 -13.67 19.73 6.08
N SER A 291 -14.11 19.38 7.30
CA SER A 291 -13.28 19.33 8.49
C SER A 291 -12.46 18.05 8.62
N ILE A 292 -12.80 17.02 7.85
CA ILE A 292 -12.12 15.72 7.94
C ILE A 292 -10.75 15.82 7.27
N LYS A 293 -9.70 15.61 8.08
CA LYS A 293 -8.31 15.62 7.64
C LYS A 293 -7.63 14.32 8.05
N TRP A 294 -6.56 13.97 7.36
CA TRP A 294 -5.84 12.75 7.62
C TRP A 294 -4.33 12.87 7.37
N ALA A 295 -3.59 11.96 7.97
CA ALA A 295 -2.18 11.71 7.71
C ALA A 295 -1.89 10.22 7.96
N VAL A 296 -0.87 9.68 7.31
CA VAL A 296 -0.43 8.28 7.54
C VAL A 296 0.29 8.20 8.88
N ASN A 297 0.06 7.12 9.62
CA ASN A 297 0.81 6.79 10.83
C ASN A 297 1.45 5.39 10.71
N ASN A 298 2.43 5.10 11.56
CA ASN A 298 3.16 3.83 11.58
C ASN A 298 3.68 3.39 10.19
N GLU A 299 4.14 4.34 9.38
CA GLU A 299 4.76 4.04 8.10
C GLU A 299 6.19 3.54 8.33
N ASN A 300 6.59 2.46 7.66
CA ASN A 300 7.97 1.99 7.68
C ASN A 300 8.93 3.03 7.12
N LYS A 301 10.12 3.16 7.70
CA LYS A 301 11.16 4.09 7.22
C LYS A 301 11.86 3.59 5.97
N ALA A 302 11.92 2.28 5.82
CA ALA A 302 12.65 1.62 4.76
C ALA A 302 11.97 0.31 4.36
N TYR A 303 12.43 -0.28 3.27
CA TYR A 303 11.93 -1.54 2.75
C TYR A 303 13.08 -2.35 2.14
N TYR A 304 12.90 -3.66 2.01
CA TYR A 304 13.85 -4.53 1.31
C TYR A 304 13.86 -4.25 -0.19
N ASN A 305 15.04 -4.28 -0.78
CA ASN A 305 15.22 -4.14 -2.23
C ASN A 305 14.36 -5.15 -3.00
N ALA A 306 14.37 -6.42 -2.61
CA ALA A 306 13.44 -7.42 -3.11
C ALA A 306 12.60 -8.01 -1.98
N ARG A 307 11.39 -8.46 -2.29
CA ARG A 307 10.52 -9.09 -1.29
C ARG A 307 11.12 -10.35 -0.72
N GLN A 308 10.99 -10.53 0.59
CA GLN A 308 11.47 -11.69 1.32
C GLN A 308 10.32 -12.66 1.55
N MET A 309 10.25 -13.72 0.74
CA MET A 309 9.24 -14.78 0.88
C MET A 309 9.67 -15.78 1.95
N LYS A 310 8.73 -16.23 2.77
CA LYS A 310 8.96 -17.25 3.82
C LYS A 310 8.12 -18.48 3.58
N ASP A 311 8.74 -19.66 3.71
CA ASP A 311 8.07 -20.95 3.54
C ASP A 311 6.88 -21.11 4.49
N GLU A 312 7.03 -20.74 5.74
CA GLU A 312 6.00 -20.83 6.76
C GLU A 312 4.74 -20.02 6.42
N TRP A 313 4.89 -18.89 5.71
CA TRP A 313 3.76 -18.07 5.31
C TRP A 313 3.00 -18.61 4.11
N LEU A 314 3.69 -19.32 3.23
CA LEU A 314 3.06 -19.98 2.08
C LEU A 314 2.17 -21.15 2.50
N GLY A 315 2.49 -21.76 3.64
CA GLY A 315 1.69 -22.84 4.24
C GLY A 315 0.44 -22.36 4.97
N TYR A 316 0.31 -21.07 5.26
CA TYR A 316 -0.85 -20.54 5.95
C TYR A 316 -2.09 -20.62 5.05
N ALA A 317 -2.98 -21.49 5.42
CA ALA A 317 -4.23 -21.66 4.73
C ALA A 317 -5.32 -20.91 5.50
N ALA A 318 -6.22 -20.26 4.80
CA ALA A 318 -7.41 -19.72 5.39
C ALA A 318 -8.29 -20.84 5.93
N ASP A 319 -8.87 -20.61 7.10
CA ASP A 319 -9.84 -21.51 7.68
C ASP A 319 -11.09 -21.59 6.79
N GLY A 320 -11.51 -22.80 6.46
CA GLY A 320 -12.85 -23.02 5.90
C GLY A 320 -13.86 -22.90 7.03
N ALA A 321 -15.08 -22.44 6.79
CA ALA A 321 -16.18 -22.51 7.74
C ALA A 321 -16.15 -23.88 8.45
N GLU A 322 -15.85 -23.92 9.75
CA GLU A 322 -15.75 -25.13 10.60
C GLU A 322 -14.34 -25.72 10.82
N GLY A 323 -13.28 -24.87 10.79
CA GLY A 323 -11.93 -25.35 11.18
C GLY A 323 -11.24 -26.25 10.14
N THR A 324 -11.80 -26.39 8.95
CA THR A 324 -11.14 -27.07 7.83
C THR A 324 -10.39 -26.06 6.99
N VAL A 325 -9.09 -26.18 7.00
CA VAL A 325 -8.18 -25.42 6.15
C VAL A 325 -8.53 -25.65 4.68
N LYS A 326 -9.00 -24.61 3.98
CA LYS A 326 -9.24 -24.71 2.54
C LYS A 326 -7.96 -24.43 1.75
N PRO A 327 -7.47 -25.36 0.95
CA PRO A 327 -6.29 -25.15 0.09
C PRO A 327 -6.48 -23.99 -0.91
N THR A 328 -7.71 -23.57 -1.16
CA THR A 328 -8.07 -22.55 -2.16
C THR A 328 -7.83 -21.10 -1.72
N THR A 329 -7.43 -20.85 -0.49
CA THR A 329 -7.22 -19.51 0.04
C THR A 329 -5.76 -19.11 0.09
N LYS A 330 -5.00 -19.52 -0.89
CA LYS A 330 -3.59 -19.14 -1.07
C LYS A 330 -3.43 -17.71 -1.63
N PHE A 331 -4.52 -17.03 -1.91
CA PHE A 331 -4.55 -15.66 -2.44
C PHE A 331 -3.90 -14.61 -1.53
N ARG A 332 -3.74 -14.86 -0.24
CA ARG A 332 -2.98 -13.97 0.65
C ARG A 332 -1.56 -13.76 0.18
N PHE A 333 -1.00 -14.77 -0.43
CA PHE A 333 0.39 -14.81 -0.85
C PHE A 333 0.54 -14.76 -2.36
N LEU A 334 -0.50 -15.12 -3.09
CA LEU A 334 -0.51 -15.17 -4.54
C LEU A 334 -1.68 -14.38 -5.12
N SER A 335 -1.45 -13.72 -6.23
CA SER A 335 -2.57 -13.24 -7.03
C SER A 335 -3.25 -14.47 -7.66
N GLY A 336 -4.54 -14.64 -7.44
CA GLY A 336 -5.32 -15.68 -8.12
C GLY A 336 -5.50 -15.44 -9.61
N SER A 337 -4.73 -14.54 -10.21
CA SER A 337 -4.80 -14.13 -11.60
C SER A 337 -3.46 -14.35 -12.26
N GLU A 338 -3.48 -15.05 -13.37
CA GLU A 338 -2.34 -15.17 -14.27
C GLU A 338 -1.94 -13.80 -14.80
N ILE A 339 -0.66 -13.43 -14.68
CA ILE A 339 -0.14 -12.18 -15.21
C ILE A 339 0.04 -12.34 -16.71
N HIS A 340 0.80 -13.36 -17.10
CA HIS A 340 1.09 -13.72 -18.48
C HIS A 340 1.59 -15.15 -18.54
N GLN A 341 1.08 -15.98 -19.45
CA GLN A 341 1.57 -17.33 -19.75
C GLN A 341 1.80 -18.23 -18.51
N GLY A 342 0.89 -18.22 -17.55
CA GLY A 342 0.99 -19.05 -16.35
C GLY A 342 1.85 -18.46 -15.22
N VAL A 343 2.27 -17.21 -15.33
CA VAL A 343 2.99 -16.52 -14.26
C VAL A 343 2.01 -15.86 -13.30
N VAL A 344 2.14 -16.12 -12.02
CA VAL A 344 1.33 -15.54 -10.95
C VAL A 344 2.19 -14.71 -9.99
N ARG A 345 1.60 -13.64 -9.46
CA ARG A 345 2.25 -12.78 -8.47
C ARG A 345 2.10 -13.32 -7.06
N THR A 346 3.08 -12.95 -6.23
CA THR A 346 3.00 -13.10 -4.78
C THR A 346 2.70 -11.76 -4.13
N TYR A 347 2.03 -11.76 -2.98
CA TYR A 347 1.63 -10.53 -2.28
C TYR A 347 2.33 -10.37 -0.95
N TRP A 348 2.16 -11.27 -0.01
CA TRP A 348 2.61 -11.12 1.36
C TRP A 348 4.05 -11.58 1.50
N ALA A 349 4.90 -10.68 1.99
CA ALA A 349 6.31 -10.94 2.19
C ALA A 349 6.76 -10.31 3.51
N GLU A 350 7.88 -10.74 4.05
CA GLU A 350 8.49 -10.17 5.24
C GLU A 350 9.03 -8.77 4.94
N ASP A 351 8.70 -7.78 5.77
CA ASP A 351 9.32 -6.47 5.71
C ASP A 351 10.54 -6.34 6.65
N MET A 352 11.22 -5.20 6.61
CA MET A 352 12.46 -5.00 7.37
C MET A 352 12.27 -4.97 8.88
N ASN A 353 11.09 -4.65 9.39
CA ASN A 353 10.86 -4.54 10.83
C ASN A 353 10.82 -5.89 11.52
N TYR A 354 10.59 -6.98 10.78
CA TYR A 354 10.60 -8.33 11.35
C TYR A 354 11.98 -8.78 11.80
N ALA A 355 13.00 -8.46 11.01
CA ALA A 355 14.36 -8.88 11.30
C ALA A 355 14.84 -8.41 12.68
N ASN A 356 14.26 -7.33 13.21
CA ASN A 356 14.68 -6.67 14.41
C ASN A 356 13.63 -6.67 15.54
N GLY A 357 12.38 -7.06 15.25
CA GLY A 357 11.31 -7.10 16.27
C GLY A 357 11.00 -5.74 16.91
N GLU A 358 11.45 -4.63 16.32
CA GLU A 358 11.48 -3.33 16.96
C GLU A 358 10.67 -2.27 16.24
N THR A 359 9.94 -1.50 17.03
CA THR A 359 9.16 -0.32 16.63
C THR A 359 10.00 0.86 16.13
N THR A 360 11.32 0.78 16.19
CA THR A 360 12.26 1.83 15.75
C THR A 360 12.30 2.02 14.24
N GLY A 361 11.80 1.06 13.47
CA GLY A 361 11.68 1.09 12.02
C GLY A 361 10.57 1.98 11.46
N PHE A 362 9.67 2.50 12.30
CA PHE A 362 8.55 3.34 11.86
C PHE A 362 8.89 4.83 11.88
N LYS A 363 8.24 5.60 11.00
CA LYS A 363 8.20 7.06 11.08
C LYS A 363 7.41 7.47 12.32
N ALA A 364 7.68 8.67 12.82
CA ALA A 364 6.95 9.21 13.97
C ALA A 364 5.44 9.30 13.67
N ILE A 365 4.62 9.04 14.69
CA ILE A 365 3.18 9.32 14.63
C ILE A 365 3.00 10.81 14.36
N PRO A 366 2.15 11.21 13.39
CA PRO A 366 1.94 12.61 13.06
C PRO A 366 1.40 13.36 14.26
N ALA A 367 1.96 14.54 14.53
CA ALA A 367 1.37 15.45 15.52
C ALA A 367 0.05 16.02 14.95
N ALA A 368 -0.78 16.60 15.82
CA ALA A 368 -2.06 17.21 15.41
C ALA A 368 -1.90 18.24 14.28
N ALA A 369 -0.80 19.01 14.28
CA ALA A 369 -0.48 19.99 13.26
C ALA A 369 -0.11 19.39 11.89
N ASP A 370 0.29 18.12 11.86
CA ASP A 370 0.70 17.41 10.63
C ASP A 370 -0.49 16.74 9.93
N ILE A 371 -1.64 16.63 10.60
CA ILE A 371 -2.88 16.06 10.04
C ILE A 371 -3.58 17.14 9.22
N THR A 372 -3.11 17.36 7.98
CA THR A 372 -3.52 18.50 7.16
C THR A 372 -4.20 18.15 5.84
N THR A 373 -4.02 16.94 5.33
CA THR A 373 -4.61 16.51 4.06
C THR A 373 -6.12 16.35 4.22
N LYS A 374 -6.90 17.11 3.46
CA LYS A 374 -8.36 16.99 3.50
C LYS A 374 -8.84 15.76 2.77
N ALA A 375 -9.78 15.04 3.35
CA ALA A 375 -10.40 13.88 2.72
C ALA A 375 -11.21 14.24 1.46
N GLU A 376 -11.80 15.44 1.41
CA GLU A 376 -12.53 15.92 0.23
C GLU A 376 -11.65 16.17 -1.01
N ASP A 377 -10.34 16.41 -0.82
CA ASP A 377 -9.41 16.71 -1.92
C ASP A 377 -9.06 15.46 -2.77
N GLY A 378 -9.31 14.25 -2.26
CA GLY A 378 -8.98 13.00 -2.95
C GLY A 378 -7.48 12.83 -3.25
N LYS A 379 -6.61 13.50 -2.48
CA LYS A 379 -5.15 13.41 -2.67
C LYS A 379 -4.64 12.03 -2.32
N SER A 380 -3.63 11.59 -3.06
CA SER A 380 -2.93 10.33 -2.80
C SER A 380 -1.56 10.57 -2.16
N VAL A 381 -1.14 9.62 -1.33
CA VAL A 381 0.22 9.53 -0.80
C VAL A 381 0.80 8.16 -1.15
N TYR A 382 2.12 8.10 -1.31
CA TYR A 382 2.86 6.87 -1.53
C TYR A 382 3.56 6.49 -0.23
N VAL A 383 3.43 5.23 0.16
CA VAL A 383 3.94 4.70 1.43
C VAL A 383 4.72 3.41 1.21
N THR A 384 5.62 3.11 2.11
CA THR A 384 6.33 1.83 2.16
C THR A 384 5.38 0.70 2.54
N GLU A 385 5.70 -0.51 2.08
CA GLU A 385 4.99 -1.68 2.56
C GLU A 385 5.20 -1.85 4.07
N ASN A 386 4.18 -2.36 4.73
CA ASN A 386 4.22 -2.77 6.12
C ASN A 386 3.43 -4.07 6.23
N THR A 387 4.15 -5.15 6.40
CA THR A 387 3.65 -6.49 6.61
C THR A 387 4.27 -7.03 7.89
N PHE A 388 3.68 -8.02 8.51
CA PHE A 388 4.16 -8.53 9.79
C PHE A 388 3.79 -10.01 9.96
N ASP A 389 4.44 -10.68 10.88
CA ASP A 389 4.14 -12.04 11.30
C ASP A 389 3.01 -12.06 12.36
N VAL A 390 2.57 -13.26 12.71
CA VAL A 390 1.44 -13.45 13.64
C VAL A 390 1.69 -12.85 15.03
N ASN A 391 2.95 -12.76 15.47
CA ASN A 391 3.30 -12.23 16.79
C ASN A 391 3.28 -10.70 16.83
N ASN A 392 3.34 -10.08 15.66
CA ASN A 392 3.42 -8.63 15.48
C ASN A 392 2.12 -8.00 14.97
N GLN A 393 1.02 -8.73 14.96
CA GLN A 393 -0.32 -8.22 14.59
C GLN A 393 -0.88 -7.32 15.70
N LYS A 394 -0.33 -6.12 15.83
CA LYS A 394 -0.66 -5.13 16.86
C LYS A 394 -0.83 -3.75 16.24
N GLU A 395 -1.66 -2.91 16.85
CA GLU A 395 -1.88 -1.54 16.38
C GLU A 395 -0.59 -0.77 16.13
N LYS A 396 0.37 -0.83 17.06
CA LYS A 396 1.64 -0.11 16.97
C LYS A 396 2.54 -0.54 15.82
N ASN A 397 2.29 -1.72 15.26
CA ASN A 397 3.06 -2.30 14.16
C ASN A 397 2.34 -2.13 12.82
N THR A 398 1.08 -1.71 12.84
CA THR A 398 0.21 -1.66 11.66
C THR A 398 0.13 -0.24 11.12
N THR A 399 0.45 -0.06 9.84
CA THR A 399 0.24 1.23 9.18
C THR A 399 -1.24 1.56 9.14
N GLY A 400 -1.55 2.76 9.56
CA GLY A 400 -2.90 3.28 9.64
C GLY A 400 -2.98 4.75 9.26
N LEU A 401 -4.10 5.35 9.60
CA LEU A 401 -4.36 6.77 9.40
C LEU A 401 -4.72 7.43 10.73
N SER A 402 -4.05 8.52 11.04
CA SER A 402 -4.51 9.49 12.00
C SER A 402 -5.50 10.42 11.30
N ILE A 403 -6.75 10.42 11.75
CA ILE A 403 -7.83 11.21 11.17
C ILE A 403 -8.32 12.21 12.20
N SER A 404 -8.65 13.41 11.77
CA SER A 404 -9.30 14.43 12.60
C SER A 404 -10.62 14.88 11.99
N ALA A 405 -11.58 15.19 12.86
CA ALA A 405 -12.84 15.84 12.48
C ALA A 405 -13.18 16.93 13.49
N THR A 406 -13.84 17.99 13.05
CA THR A 406 -14.21 19.13 13.89
C THR A 406 -15.68 19.12 14.19
N PHE A 407 -16.00 19.22 15.46
CA PHE A 407 -17.34 19.28 16.03
C PHE A 407 -17.60 20.65 16.65
N ASN A 408 -18.81 20.90 17.10
CA ASN A 408 -19.22 22.09 17.86
C ASN A 408 -18.81 23.42 17.19
N ASP A 409 -18.89 23.47 15.85
CA ASP A 409 -18.50 24.64 15.05
C ASP A 409 -17.06 25.14 15.30
N GLY A 410 -16.17 24.23 15.68
CA GLY A 410 -14.77 24.55 15.98
C GLY A 410 -14.54 25.18 17.36
N LYS A 411 -15.56 25.19 18.21
CA LYS A 411 -15.45 25.69 19.58
C LYS A 411 -15.02 24.62 20.53
N ASP A 412 -14.27 25.00 21.57
CA ASP A 412 -13.87 24.13 22.66
C ASP A 412 -15.09 23.49 23.34
N PHE A 413 -14.99 22.23 23.72
CA PHE A 413 -16.06 21.54 24.46
C PHE A 413 -15.52 20.46 25.39
N TYR A 414 -16.40 19.95 26.26
CA TYR A 414 -16.08 18.86 27.16
C TYR A 414 -17.02 17.67 26.97
N ILE A 415 -16.54 16.49 27.34
CA ILE A 415 -17.34 15.30 27.57
C ILE A 415 -17.07 14.82 28.99
N ALA A 416 -18.14 14.66 29.78
CA ALA A 416 -18.05 14.17 31.15
C ALA A 416 -18.29 12.66 31.21
N SER A 417 -17.49 11.93 31.98
CA SER A 417 -17.58 10.46 32.15
C SER A 417 -18.94 9.99 32.65
N THR A 418 -19.68 10.84 33.34
CA THR A 418 -20.99 10.56 33.94
C THR A 418 -22.17 11.06 33.11
N TYR A 419 -21.92 11.67 31.92
CA TYR A 419 -22.98 12.23 31.07
C TYR A 419 -23.25 11.42 29.80
N GLY A 420 -22.23 10.69 29.34
CA GLY A 420 -22.28 9.84 28.13
C GLY A 420 -21.25 10.28 27.08
N ASP A 421 -20.69 9.32 26.41
CA ASP A 421 -19.51 9.45 25.53
C ASP A 421 -19.68 10.43 24.36
N ASN A 422 -20.93 10.78 24.00
CA ASN A 422 -21.21 11.63 22.84
C ASN A 422 -22.01 12.89 23.23
N LYS A 423 -22.05 13.26 24.49
CA LYS A 423 -22.77 14.43 24.99
C LYS A 423 -21.83 15.61 25.17
N ILE A 424 -21.96 16.60 24.30
CA ILE A 424 -21.15 17.81 24.31
C ILE A 424 -21.64 18.75 25.44
N LEU A 425 -20.70 19.17 26.26
CA LEU A 425 -20.88 20.25 27.24
C LEU A 425 -20.08 21.47 26.77
N GLN A 426 -20.73 22.61 26.71
CA GLN A 426 -20.06 23.84 26.32
C GLN A 426 -19.22 24.46 27.43
N ARG A 427 -18.27 25.31 27.07
CA ARG A 427 -17.58 26.18 28.02
C ARG A 427 -18.58 27.10 28.71
N VAL A 428 -18.25 27.48 29.93
CA VAL A 428 -19.11 28.35 30.76
C VAL A 428 -19.33 29.72 30.09
N ASP A 429 -18.31 30.25 29.46
CA ASP A 429 -18.29 31.54 28.77
C ASP A 429 -18.91 31.51 27.35
N GLU A 430 -19.23 30.33 26.86
CA GLU A 430 -19.82 30.13 25.52
C GLU A 430 -21.24 29.53 25.59
N ALA A 431 -21.87 29.56 26.75
CA ALA A 431 -23.21 28.99 26.95
C ALA A 431 -24.21 29.57 25.93
N SER A 432 -24.86 28.66 25.18
CA SER A 432 -25.98 28.98 24.29
C SER A 432 -27.29 28.44 24.87
N THR A 433 -28.41 28.96 24.42
CA THR A 433 -29.72 28.48 24.85
C THR A 433 -29.99 27.01 24.50
N ASP A 434 -29.24 26.47 23.57
CA ASP A 434 -29.52 25.15 22.96
C ASP A 434 -28.59 24.03 23.45
N LYS A 435 -27.51 24.36 24.17
CA LYS A 435 -26.53 23.36 24.65
C LYS A 435 -26.22 23.57 26.14
N GLU A 436 -26.17 22.50 26.90
CA GLU A 436 -25.86 22.49 28.34
C GLU A 436 -24.39 22.92 28.56
N SER A 437 -24.15 23.87 29.47
CA SER A 437 -22.77 24.19 29.87
C SER A 437 -22.22 23.18 30.86
N VAL A 438 -20.86 23.10 30.96
CA VAL A 438 -20.21 22.25 31.97
C VAL A 438 -20.62 22.63 33.39
N ALA A 439 -20.86 23.94 33.66
CA ALA A 439 -21.33 24.43 34.96
C ALA A 439 -22.75 23.93 35.28
N ASP A 440 -23.68 24.06 34.32
CA ASP A 440 -25.06 23.59 34.48
C ASP A 440 -25.12 22.09 34.69
N TYR A 441 -24.28 21.33 33.95
CA TYR A 441 -24.18 19.90 34.12
C TYR A 441 -23.67 19.53 35.51
N ILE A 442 -22.58 20.12 35.98
CA ILE A 442 -22.05 19.88 37.33
C ILE A 442 -23.10 20.21 38.39
N LYS A 443 -23.77 21.36 38.24
CA LYS A 443 -24.87 21.77 39.14
C LYS A 443 -26.01 20.76 39.21
N LYS A 444 -26.44 20.28 38.04
CA LYS A 444 -27.47 19.23 37.91
C LYS A 444 -27.02 17.90 38.49
N TYR A 445 -25.79 17.48 38.24
CA TYR A 445 -25.20 16.27 38.77
C TYR A 445 -25.14 16.30 40.31
N LEU A 446 -24.62 17.37 40.89
CA LEU A 446 -24.53 17.56 42.33
C LEU A 446 -25.91 17.61 42.97
N ARG A 447 -26.90 18.31 42.36
CA ARG A 447 -28.31 18.32 42.85
C ARG A 447 -28.87 16.92 42.95
N ASN A 448 -28.55 16.04 42.06
CA ASN A 448 -29.10 14.68 42.03
C ASN A 448 -28.35 13.70 42.96
N ASN A 449 -27.06 13.96 43.22
CA ASN A 449 -26.17 13.01 43.88
C ASN A 449 -25.63 13.50 45.25
N ASN A 450 -25.92 14.74 45.66
CA ASN A 450 -25.46 15.30 46.93
C ASN A 450 -26.60 16.00 47.66
N SER A 451 -27.02 15.46 48.81
CA SER A 451 -28.18 15.95 49.59
C SER A 451 -27.95 17.34 50.17
N ALA A 452 -26.71 17.65 50.62
CA ALA A 452 -26.38 18.97 51.15
C ALA A 452 -26.42 20.04 50.06
N PHE A 453 -25.93 19.74 48.89
CA PHE A 453 -26.00 20.62 47.73
C PHE A 453 -27.43 20.80 47.24
N LYS A 454 -28.24 19.76 47.25
CA LYS A 454 -29.65 19.80 46.90
C LYS A 454 -30.41 20.75 47.86
N ALA A 455 -30.16 20.61 49.18
CA ALA A 455 -30.76 21.49 50.17
C ALA A 455 -30.32 22.94 50.02
N TRP A 456 -29.04 23.20 49.73
CA TRP A 456 -28.47 24.52 49.44
C TRP A 456 -29.16 25.19 48.25
N LEU A 457 -29.35 24.47 47.15
CA LEU A 457 -30.08 24.99 45.98
C LEU A 457 -31.56 25.31 46.31
N GLY A 458 -32.19 24.54 47.20
CA GLY A 458 -33.56 24.77 47.64
C GLY A 458 -33.73 26.01 48.52
N SER A 459 -32.66 26.61 49.06
CA SER A 459 -32.67 27.84 49.83
C SER A 459 -32.77 29.11 49.00
N GLY A 460 -32.87 29.00 47.65
CA GLY A 460 -33.03 30.14 46.75
C GLY A 460 -31.71 30.74 46.21
N THR A 461 -30.58 30.11 46.54
CA THR A 461 -29.26 30.54 46.06
C THR A 461 -29.04 30.07 44.61
N THR A 462 -28.67 30.94 43.69
CA THR A 462 -28.50 30.62 42.27
C THR A 462 -27.11 30.94 41.72
N ASP A 463 -26.18 31.38 42.58
CA ASP A 463 -24.86 31.91 42.24
C ASP A 463 -23.77 30.83 42.14
N PHE A 464 -24.15 29.56 41.90
CA PHE A 464 -23.19 28.47 41.67
C PHE A 464 -22.40 28.73 40.39
N ALA A 465 -21.09 28.80 40.51
CA ALA A 465 -20.18 28.93 39.38
C ALA A 465 -18.97 28.01 39.52
N VAL A 466 -18.45 27.59 38.39
CA VAL A 466 -17.22 26.79 38.29
C VAL A 466 -16.31 27.37 37.23
N THR A 467 -15.01 27.22 37.42
CA THR A 467 -14.01 27.41 36.35
C THR A 467 -13.30 26.11 36.09
N MET A 468 -12.89 25.93 34.85
CA MET A 468 -12.17 24.71 34.41
C MET A 468 -10.68 25.02 34.22
N ASN A 469 -9.85 24.03 34.50
CA ASN A 469 -8.44 24.00 34.13
C ASN A 469 -8.28 23.02 32.97
N ASP A 470 -8.08 23.58 31.78
CA ASP A 470 -8.04 22.83 30.52
C ASP A 470 -6.60 22.44 30.17
N ASN A 471 -6.40 21.19 29.83
CA ASN A 471 -5.12 20.67 29.34
C ASN A 471 -5.27 20.11 27.92
N ALA A 472 -4.95 20.91 26.94
CA ALA A 472 -5.03 20.51 25.52
C ALA A 472 -3.97 19.45 25.14
N VAL A 473 -2.91 19.28 25.91
CA VAL A 473 -1.85 18.30 25.63
C VAL A 473 -2.30 16.88 26.00
N THR A 474 -3.01 16.78 27.12
CA THR A 474 -3.52 15.47 27.60
C THR A 474 -4.98 15.23 27.18
N GLY A 475 -5.65 16.25 26.62
CA GLY A 475 -7.07 16.18 26.27
C GLY A 475 -7.98 16.02 27.49
N THR A 476 -7.57 16.56 28.63
CA THR A 476 -8.31 16.46 29.90
C THR A 476 -8.64 17.84 30.45
N ALA A 477 -9.66 17.91 31.28
CA ALA A 477 -9.93 19.10 32.08
C ALA A 477 -10.31 18.70 33.52
N THR A 478 -10.07 19.63 34.44
CA THR A 478 -10.47 19.52 35.83
C THR A 478 -11.21 20.77 36.28
N VAL A 479 -12.08 20.65 37.26
CA VAL A 479 -12.66 21.80 37.93
C VAL A 479 -11.56 22.50 38.73
N ALA A 480 -11.31 23.76 38.45
CA ALA A 480 -10.27 24.56 39.10
C ALA A 480 -10.81 25.32 40.31
N THR A 481 -12.01 25.92 40.16
CA THR A 481 -12.69 26.62 41.27
C THR A 481 -14.16 26.28 41.29
N VAL A 482 -14.74 26.35 42.50
CA VAL A 482 -16.17 26.27 42.73
C VAL A 482 -16.54 27.41 43.65
N THR A 483 -17.55 28.18 43.29
CA THR A 483 -18.02 29.30 44.08
C THR A 483 -19.52 29.29 44.24
N GLY A 484 -20.00 29.88 45.32
CA GLY A 484 -21.41 30.07 45.60
C GLY A 484 -21.60 30.65 47.01
N THR A 485 -22.57 31.56 47.20
CA THR A 485 -22.83 32.17 48.50
C THR A 485 -23.31 31.10 49.48
N ASN A 486 -22.60 30.91 50.60
CA ASN A 486 -22.87 29.85 51.60
C ASN A 486 -22.87 28.44 51.02
N LEU A 487 -22.03 28.17 50.05
CA LEU A 487 -21.86 26.84 49.48
C LEU A 487 -21.46 25.81 50.55
N PRO A 488 -22.03 24.60 50.62
CA PRO A 488 -21.61 23.58 51.58
C PRO A 488 -20.11 23.28 51.51
N ALA A 489 -19.44 23.28 52.64
CA ALA A 489 -17.98 23.13 52.74
C ALA A 489 -17.41 21.87 52.07
N GLY A 490 -18.22 20.83 51.91
CA GLY A 490 -17.82 19.61 51.21
C GLY A 490 -17.90 19.67 49.68
N ILE A 491 -18.38 20.77 49.10
CA ILE A 491 -18.45 20.96 47.66
C ILE A 491 -17.17 21.73 47.21
N THR A 492 -16.15 20.96 46.93
CA THR A 492 -14.82 21.47 46.53
C THR A 492 -14.47 21.00 45.10
N PRO A 493 -13.51 21.65 44.43
CA PRO A 493 -12.99 21.15 43.15
C PRO A 493 -12.56 19.68 43.21
N ASP A 494 -11.80 19.28 44.25
CA ASP A 494 -11.32 17.91 44.40
C ASP A 494 -12.48 16.92 44.51
N TYR A 495 -13.50 17.24 45.31
CA TYR A 495 -14.68 16.41 45.41
C TYR A 495 -15.37 16.18 44.05
N ILE A 496 -15.48 17.22 43.21
CA ILE A 496 -16.11 17.09 41.90
C ILE A 496 -15.20 16.29 40.95
N ASN A 497 -13.90 16.52 40.99
CA ASN A 497 -12.91 15.85 40.15
C ASN A 497 -12.77 14.35 40.51
N GLU A 498 -13.06 13.95 41.73
CA GLU A 498 -13.15 12.54 42.12
C GLU A 498 -14.39 11.86 41.53
N LEU A 499 -15.48 12.61 41.36
CA LEU A 499 -16.74 12.07 40.85
C LEU A 499 -16.87 12.08 39.33
N ILE A 500 -16.30 13.10 38.68
CA ILE A 500 -16.48 13.36 37.26
C ILE A 500 -15.12 13.61 36.62
N THR A 501 -14.76 12.81 35.64
CA THR A 501 -13.62 13.10 34.75
C THR A 501 -14.12 13.75 33.48
N PHE A 502 -13.34 14.71 32.97
CA PHE A 502 -13.67 15.45 31.76
C PHE A 502 -12.61 15.25 30.68
N LYS A 503 -13.06 14.90 29.48
CA LYS A 503 -12.27 15.03 28.26
C LYS A 503 -12.44 16.48 27.73
N PHE A 504 -11.34 17.08 27.26
CA PHE A 504 -11.32 18.42 26.72
C PHE A 504 -10.94 18.41 25.26
N TYR A 505 -11.79 18.93 24.41
CA TYR A 505 -11.63 18.98 22.96
C TYR A 505 -11.30 20.41 22.51
N LYS A 506 -10.01 20.67 22.33
CA LYS A 506 -9.50 21.98 21.88
C LYS A 506 -9.90 22.24 20.43
N GLY A 507 -10.49 23.42 20.17
CA GLY A 507 -10.97 23.81 18.84
C GLY A 507 -12.03 22.86 18.27
N GLY A 508 -12.74 22.14 19.14
CA GLY A 508 -13.75 21.17 18.74
C GLY A 508 -13.21 19.93 18.01
N VAL A 509 -11.91 19.69 18.03
CA VAL A 509 -11.28 18.63 17.23
C VAL A 509 -11.24 17.30 17.98
N ALA A 510 -11.72 16.25 17.33
CA ALA A 510 -11.56 14.88 17.76
C ALA A 510 -10.68 14.10 16.79
N TYR A 511 -9.94 13.11 17.31
CA TYR A 511 -9.00 12.30 16.56
C TYR A 511 -9.39 10.82 16.58
N TYR A 512 -9.01 10.14 15.50
CA TYR A 512 -9.31 8.73 15.27
C TYR A 512 -8.05 8.05 14.75
N ASN A 513 -7.87 6.77 15.12
CA ASN A 513 -6.90 5.89 14.51
C ASN A 513 -7.65 4.87 13.64
N LEU A 514 -7.34 4.81 12.35
CA LEU A 514 -7.91 3.87 11.41
C LEU A 514 -6.81 2.94 10.89
N LEU A 515 -6.89 1.67 11.23
CA LEU A 515 -6.00 0.65 10.66
C LEU A 515 -6.48 0.29 9.25
N ILE A 516 -5.53 0.10 8.33
CA ILE A 516 -5.84 -0.21 6.94
C ILE A 516 -5.91 -1.72 6.78
N LYS A 517 -7.10 -2.23 6.45
CA LYS A 517 -7.30 -3.64 6.12
C LYS A 517 -6.74 -3.94 4.73
N HIS A 518 -6.04 -5.06 4.60
CA HIS A 518 -5.55 -5.56 3.32
C HIS A 518 -6.45 -6.65 2.76
N PHE A 519 -6.76 -7.69 3.54
CA PHE A 519 -7.70 -8.73 3.11
C PHE A 519 -9.05 -8.58 3.81
N GLY A 520 -10.12 -8.87 3.07
CA GLY A 520 -11.47 -8.86 3.59
C GLY A 520 -11.82 -10.06 4.46
N ASP A 521 -12.94 -9.96 5.17
CA ASP A 521 -13.44 -11.04 6.03
C ASP A 521 -13.75 -12.33 5.25
N VAL A 522 -14.08 -12.22 3.98
CA VAL A 522 -14.29 -13.40 3.10
C VAL A 522 -12.97 -14.05 2.71
N GLU A 523 -11.91 -13.27 2.71
CA GLU A 523 -10.57 -13.64 2.24
C GLU A 523 -9.62 -13.92 3.41
N THR A 524 -9.92 -13.43 4.60
CA THR A 524 -9.23 -13.84 5.83
C THR A 524 -9.98 -15.01 6.46
N PRO A 525 -9.26 -15.91 7.11
CA PRO A 525 -9.88 -17.08 7.71
C PRO A 525 -10.88 -16.75 8.81
N TRP A 526 -10.71 -15.60 9.45
CA TRP A 526 -11.55 -15.19 10.56
C TRP A 526 -12.59 -14.15 10.14
N SER A 527 -13.85 -14.44 10.40
CA SER A 527 -14.95 -13.50 10.30
C SER A 527 -15.65 -13.43 11.64
N ARG A 528 -15.82 -12.22 12.16
CA ARG A 528 -16.56 -11.99 13.41
C ARG A 528 -17.99 -12.56 13.34
N GLU A 529 -18.59 -12.55 12.16
CA GLU A 529 -19.94 -13.07 11.93
C GLU A 529 -20.00 -14.59 12.00
N LYS A 530 -18.92 -15.27 11.60
CA LYS A 530 -18.85 -16.74 11.60
C LYS A 530 -18.37 -17.32 12.95
N HIS A 531 -17.71 -16.52 13.77
CA HIS A 531 -17.12 -16.93 15.04
C HIS A 531 -17.73 -16.16 16.23
N THR A 532 -19.04 -16.04 16.25
CA THR A 532 -19.78 -15.33 17.32
C THR A 532 -19.55 -15.92 18.71
N GLU A 533 -19.13 -17.16 18.82
CA GLU A 533 -18.83 -17.86 20.06
C GLU A 533 -17.43 -17.58 20.61
N ASN A 534 -16.51 -17.19 19.74
CA ASN A 534 -15.16 -16.83 20.11
C ASN A 534 -15.02 -15.32 20.08
N THR A 535 -15.09 -14.71 21.24
CA THR A 535 -14.73 -13.29 21.35
C THR A 535 -13.29 -13.14 20.90
N ILE A 536 -12.96 -12.01 20.26
CA ILE A 536 -11.55 -11.68 19.90
C ILE A 536 -10.63 -11.90 21.11
N GLU A 537 -11.08 -11.58 22.32
CA GLU A 537 -10.39 -11.83 23.56
C GLU A 537 -10.13 -13.33 23.82
N GLY A 538 -11.05 -14.20 23.50
CA GLY A 538 -10.88 -15.64 23.63
C GLY A 538 -9.83 -16.19 22.65
N ILE A 539 -9.74 -15.62 21.45
CA ILE A 539 -8.80 -16.04 20.42
C ILE A 539 -7.37 -15.63 20.77
N TYR A 540 -7.16 -14.38 21.18
CA TYR A 540 -5.81 -13.87 21.48
C TYR A 540 -5.31 -14.19 22.90
N ASN A 541 -6.20 -14.48 23.83
CA ASN A 541 -5.85 -14.75 25.23
C ASN A 541 -5.94 -16.22 25.65
N ALA A 542 -6.40 -17.09 24.77
CA ALA A 542 -6.49 -18.51 25.09
C ALA A 542 -5.09 -19.16 25.09
N ALA A 543 -4.79 -19.97 26.12
CA ALA A 543 -3.55 -20.74 26.20
C ALA A 543 -3.39 -21.76 25.05
N ALA A 544 -4.50 -22.10 24.39
CA ALA A 544 -4.56 -22.86 23.15
C ALA A 544 -5.79 -22.36 22.38
N PRO A 545 -5.64 -21.34 21.52
CA PRO A 545 -6.75 -20.84 20.73
C PRO A 545 -7.27 -21.96 19.81
N ALA A 546 -8.59 -22.05 19.69
CA ALA A 546 -9.25 -23.03 18.81
C ALA A 546 -8.83 -22.81 17.35
N THR A 547 -8.43 -21.59 17.02
CA THR A 547 -7.93 -21.19 15.68
C THR A 547 -6.54 -20.62 15.85
N PRO A 548 -5.51 -21.13 15.14
CA PRO A 548 -4.18 -20.56 15.19
C PRO A 548 -4.17 -19.07 14.80
N GLU A 549 -3.40 -18.26 15.52
CA GLU A 549 -3.24 -16.82 15.22
C GLU A 549 -2.77 -16.57 13.78
N SER A 550 -2.01 -17.50 13.21
CA SER A 550 -1.59 -17.49 11.80
C SER A 550 -2.75 -17.36 10.80
N ASN A 551 -3.95 -17.74 11.19
CA ASN A 551 -5.14 -17.62 10.34
C ASN A 551 -5.59 -16.17 10.13
N PHE A 552 -5.12 -15.24 10.95
CA PHE A 552 -5.46 -13.81 10.87
C PHE A 552 -4.38 -13.00 10.14
N LEU A 553 -3.25 -13.62 9.84
CA LEU A 553 -2.14 -12.95 9.16
C LEU A 553 -2.59 -12.33 7.84
N GLY A 554 -2.23 -11.06 7.62
CA GLY A 554 -2.53 -10.31 6.40
C GLY A 554 -3.91 -9.63 6.40
N ARG A 555 -4.67 -9.68 7.48
CA ARG A 555 -5.94 -8.95 7.57
C ARG A 555 -5.71 -7.45 7.52
N TYR A 556 -4.72 -6.97 8.23
CA TYR A 556 -4.23 -5.59 8.19
C TYR A 556 -2.82 -5.55 7.63
N GLY A 557 -2.43 -4.40 7.13
CA GLY A 557 -1.09 -4.15 6.59
C GLY A 557 -1.12 -3.48 5.23
N ILE A 558 0.05 -3.09 4.79
CA ILE A 558 0.25 -2.41 3.50
C ILE A 558 1.20 -3.26 2.66
N VAL A 559 0.76 -3.66 1.49
CA VAL A 559 1.57 -4.41 0.52
C VAL A 559 1.93 -3.49 -0.63
N ARG A 560 3.21 -3.47 -1.02
CA ARG A 560 3.68 -2.65 -2.16
C ARG A 560 2.90 -2.97 -3.44
N ASN A 561 2.86 -2.01 -4.34
CA ASN A 561 2.16 -2.10 -5.62
C ASN A 561 0.64 -2.32 -5.50
N ASN A 562 0.04 -1.90 -4.39
CA ASN A 562 -1.41 -1.85 -4.20
C ASN A 562 -1.88 -0.42 -3.98
N TRP A 563 -3.10 -0.13 -4.37
CA TRP A 563 -3.76 1.14 -4.16
C TRP A 563 -4.93 0.97 -3.21
N TYR A 564 -4.83 1.60 -2.05
CA TYR A 564 -5.85 1.59 -1.00
C TYR A 564 -6.71 2.84 -1.14
N ARG A 565 -7.94 2.68 -1.62
CA ARG A 565 -8.94 3.74 -1.65
C ARG A 565 -9.83 3.61 -0.43
N ILE A 566 -9.77 4.58 0.45
CA ILE A 566 -10.46 4.59 1.73
C ILE A 566 -11.57 5.62 1.66
N GLU A 567 -12.81 5.17 1.76
CA GLU A 567 -14.00 6.02 1.74
C GLU A 567 -14.56 6.14 3.15
N ILE A 568 -14.53 7.35 3.70
CA ILE A 568 -15.16 7.65 4.98
C ILE A 568 -16.59 8.08 4.69
N SER A 569 -17.55 7.25 5.06
CA SER A 569 -18.97 7.47 4.81
C SER A 569 -19.73 8.03 6.01
N GLY A 570 -19.09 8.15 7.17
CA GLY A 570 -19.70 8.72 8.36
C GLY A 570 -18.85 8.54 9.61
N ILE A 571 -19.28 9.17 10.68
CA ILE A 571 -18.69 9.07 12.02
C ILE A 571 -19.75 8.48 12.95
N SER A 572 -19.41 7.43 13.69
CA SER A 572 -20.36 6.79 14.62
C SER A 572 -20.36 7.45 16.00
N GLN A 573 -19.20 7.87 16.48
CA GLN A 573 -19.03 8.48 17.82
C GLN A 573 -17.95 9.55 17.77
N ILE A 574 -17.92 10.44 18.77
CA ILE A 574 -16.82 11.39 18.95
C ILE A 574 -15.57 10.60 19.33
N GLY A 575 -14.48 10.88 18.61
CA GLY A 575 -13.17 10.25 18.84
C GLY A 575 -12.46 10.76 20.10
N ASP A 576 -11.14 10.64 20.14
CA ASP A 576 -10.32 11.08 21.25
C ASP A 576 -9.95 12.58 21.14
N PRO A 577 -9.73 13.26 22.26
CA PRO A 577 -9.39 14.69 22.27
C PRO A 577 -7.96 14.99 21.82
N ILE A 578 -7.11 13.99 21.72
CA ILE A 578 -5.72 14.08 21.27
C ILE A 578 -5.45 13.01 20.21
N VAL A 579 -4.37 13.18 19.46
CA VAL A 579 -3.96 12.17 18.48
C VAL A 579 -3.72 10.84 19.17
N VAL A 580 -4.38 9.81 18.66
CA VAL A 580 -4.28 8.44 19.20
C VAL A 580 -2.91 7.87 18.86
N THR A 581 -2.18 7.44 19.88
CA THR A 581 -0.94 6.68 19.70
C THR A 581 -1.30 5.19 19.69
N PRO A 582 -1.07 4.47 18.57
CA PRO A 582 -1.32 3.04 18.51
C PRO A 582 -0.54 2.26 19.56
N GLY A 583 -1.19 1.29 20.20
CA GLY A 583 -0.66 0.55 21.34
C GLY A 583 -0.34 -0.91 21.06
N GLU A 584 -0.22 -1.69 22.15
CA GLU A 584 0.01 -3.14 22.13
C GLU A 584 -1.27 -3.94 21.84
N THR A 585 -2.40 -3.27 21.68
CA THR A 585 -3.68 -3.90 21.37
C THR A 585 -3.55 -4.68 20.05
N PRO A 586 -3.98 -5.94 19.99
CA PRO A 586 -4.11 -6.65 18.72
C PRO A 586 -4.94 -5.85 17.72
N ASP A 587 -4.49 -5.84 16.46
CA ASP A 587 -5.10 -5.04 15.41
C ASP A 587 -6.61 -5.28 15.23
N ASP A 588 -7.08 -6.52 15.40
CA ASP A 588 -8.50 -6.89 15.34
C ASP A 588 -9.34 -6.39 16.53
N LYS A 589 -8.72 -5.98 17.64
CA LYS A 589 -9.43 -5.45 18.82
C LYS A 589 -9.68 -3.95 18.73
N THR A 590 -9.08 -3.27 17.76
CA THR A 590 -9.21 -1.83 17.59
C THR A 590 -10.65 -1.44 17.33
N ARG A 591 -11.17 -0.51 18.11
CA ARG A 591 -12.52 0.03 17.93
C ARG A 591 -12.47 1.18 16.94
N ASN A 592 -13.17 1.05 15.82
CA ASN A 592 -13.34 2.12 14.86
C ASN A 592 -14.63 2.89 15.14
N TYR A 593 -14.51 4.20 15.29
CA TYR A 593 -15.65 5.13 15.43
C TYR A 593 -16.00 5.80 14.08
N LEU A 594 -15.34 5.39 13.01
CA LEU A 594 -15.58 5.85 11.65
C LEU A 594 -16.33 4.77 10.86
N SER A 595 -17.28 5.18 10.04
CA SER A 595 -17.84 4.31 9.01
C SER A 595 -16.97 4.42 7.78
N VAL A 596 -16.26 3.35 7.45
CA VAL A 596 -15.23 3.36 6.42
C VAL A 596 -15.45 2.22 5.44
N LYS A 597 -15.29 2.50 4.17
CA LYS A 597 -15.19 1.53 3.10
C LYS A 597 -13.78 1.59 2.53
N ILE A 598 -13.06 0.48 2.52
CA ILE A 598 -11.71 0.39 1.97
C ILE A 598 -11.77 -0.41 0.67
N HIS A 599 -11.35 0.21 -0.43
CA HIS A 599 -11.16 -0.45 -1.70
C HIS A 599 -9.67 -0.62 -1.93
N ILE A 600 -9.24 -1.85 -2.13
CA ILE A 600 -7.86 -2.15 -2.50
C ILE A 600 -7.89 -2.40 -4.00
N LEU A 601 -7.43 -1.43 -4.74
CA LEU A 601 -7.25 -1.58 -6.18
C LEU A 601 -5.85 -2.12 -6.41
N PRO A 602 -5.69 -3.01 -7.38
CA PRO A 602 -4.32 -3.23 -7.79
C PRO A 602 -3.94 -1.96 -8.59
N TRP A 603 -3.09 -1.17 -8.24
CA TRP A 603 -2.06 -1.45 -9.12
C TRP A 603 -2.01 -2.96 -9.33
N ALA A 604 -2.68 -3.81 -8.47
CA ALA A 604 -3.30 -5.09 -8.78
C ALA A 604 -4.62 -5.16 -8.01
N VAL A 605 -5.76 -5.44 -8.56
CA VAL A 605 -7.13 -5.24 -8.01
C VAL A 605 -7.50 -6.14 -6.85
N ARG A 606 -8.03 -5.59 -5.78
CA ARG A 606 -9.04 -6.25 -4.91
C ARG A 606 -9.94 -5.22 -4.27
N THR A 607 -11.24 -5.53 -4.25
CA THR A 607 -12.26 -4.73 -3.58
C THR A 607 -12.70 -5.42 -2.31
N GLN A 608 -12.75 -4.66 -1.24
CA GLN A 608 -13.41 -5.07 -0.01
C GLN A 608 -14.38 -3.98 0.43
N SER A 609 -15.62 -4.37 0.71
CA SER A 609 -16.67 -3.52 1.22
C SER A 609 -17.03 -3.98 2.62
N GLU A 610 -16.81 -3.15 3.63
CA GLU A 610 -17.35 -3.36 4.97
C GLU A 610 -18.13 -2.12 5.42
N ILE A 611 -19.29 -2.36 6.01
CA ILE A 611 -20.02 -1.39 6.83
C ILE A 611 -19.67 -1.75 8.27
N LEU A 612 -18.90 -0.93 8.92
CA LEU A 612 -18.58 -1.05 10.35
C LEU A 612 -19.66 -0.40 11.21
#